data_cb52e53b2e66385523250adaa2bcfe1f
#
_entry.id   cb52e53b2e66385523250adaa2bcfe1f
#
_cell.length_a   1.000
_cell.length_b   1.000
_cell.length_c   1.000
_cell.angle_alpha   90.00
_cell.angle_beta   90.00
_cell.angle_gamma   90.00
#
_symmetry.space_group_name_H-M   'P 1'
#
loop_
_entity.id
_entity.type
_entity.pdbx_description
1 polymer ?
#
loop_
_entity_poly.entity_id
_entity_poly.type
_entity_poly.pdbx_seq_one_letter_code
_entity_poly.pdbx_strand_id
1 'polypeptide(L)'
;RAFARLGEEGIDLFMADSTNAEVPGFTPTERNIGPVIEDVISRTKGKVVVASFSSHVHRVQQVIDAAAANGRRVALMGRSMVRNMGIASELGYLNVPQGVLIDHKKALKLPDDQIVFMSTGSQGEPMAVLSRIASKTHAIEVGEDDTVILASSLIPGNENSVFRVINALIKLGANVVHKANANVHVSGHAAAGELLYCYNILQPRQVPVSYTHLTLPTN
;
A
#
# COMPACT_ATOMS: atom_id res chain seq x y z
N ARG A 1 15.65 21.03 9.64
CA ARG A 1 15.93 22.07 10.67
C ARG A 1 15.87 21.48 12.08
N ALA A 2 14.82 20.72 12.47
CA ALA A 2 14.73 20.15 13.82
C ALA A 2 15.90 19.18 14.13
N PHE A 3 16.22 18.26 13.22
CA PHE A 3 17.36 17.33 13.39
C PHE A 3 18.71 18.07 13.50
N ALA A 4 18.94 19.13 12.69
CA ALA A 4 20.17 19.90 12.79
C ALA A 4 20.33 20.55 14.17
N ARG A 5 19.26 21.13 14.72
CA ARG A 5 19.28 21.69 16.08
C ARG A 5 19.59 20.62 17.13
N LEU A 6 18.96 19.44 17.04
CA LEU A 6 19.24 18.33 17.94
C LEU A 6 20.69 17.85 17.83
N GLY A 7 21.27 17.82 16.62
CA GLY A 7 22.68 17.51 16.43
C GLY A 7 23.63 18.52 17.07
N GLU A 8 23.29 19.83 17.02
CA GLU A 8 24.04 20.91 17.70
C GLU A 8 23.96 20.78 19.23
N GLU A 9 22.80 20.38 19.77
CA GLU A 9 22.58 20.11 21.20
C GLU A 9 23.33 18.86 21.69
N GLY A 10 23.62 17.90 20.78
CA GLY A 10 24.27 16.63 21.04
C GLY A 10 23.26 15.49 21.28
N ILE A 11 23.50 14.37 20.60
CA ILE A 11 22.67 13.15 20.68
C ILE A 11 23.52 12.00 21.20
N ASP A 12 23.09 11.39 22.31
CA ASP A 12 23.78 10.21 22.84
C ASP A 12 23.38 8.94 22.07
N LEU A 13 22.10 8.79 21.72
CA LEU A 13 21.57 7.59 21.12
C LEU A 13 20.60 7.93 19.98
N PHE A 14 20.84 7.40 18.78
CA PHE A 14 19.93 7.46 17.65
C PHE A 14 19.38 6.08 17.36
N MET A 15 18.12 5.87 17.68
CA MET A 15 17.39 4.64 17.36
C MET A 15 16.57 4.83 16.09
N ALA A 16 16.92 4.13 15.03
CA ALA A 16 16.22 4.16 13.74
C ALA A 16 15.95 2.75 13.26
N ASP A 17 14.82 2.60 12.56
CA ASP A 17 14.56 1.40 11.77
C ASP A 17 15.64 1.27 10.67
N SER A 18 16.22 0.10 10.53
CA SER A 18 17.25 -0.22 9.56
C SER A 18 16.84 -1.29 8.54
N THR A 19 15.54 -1.53 8.39
CA THR A 19 15.00 -2.57 7.48
C THR A 19 15.52 -2.46 6.05
N ASN A 20 15.66 -1.25 5.52
CA ASN A 20 16.16 -0.98 4.16
C ASN A 20 17.58 -0.38 4.15
N ALA A 21 18.38 -0.58 5.19
CA ALA A 21 19.73 -0.03 5.26
C ALA A 21 20.67 -0.49 4.13
N GLU A 22 20.40 -1.66 3.52
CA GLU A 22 21.15 -2.19 2.37
C GLU A 22 20.66 -1.67 1.02
N VAL A 23 19.48 -1.01 0.98
CA VAL A 23 18.94 -0.45 -0.27
C VAL A 23 19.65 0.85 -0.57
N PRO A 24 20.38 0.96 -1.70
CA PRO A 24 21.13 2.17 -2.02
C PRO A 24 20.23 3.35 -2.36
N GLY A 25 20.71 4.56 -2.12
CA GLY A 25 20.05 5.81 -2.49
C GLY A 25 18.97 6.24 -1.50
N PHE A 26 17.88 6.79 -2.02
CA PHE A 26 16.76 7.36 -1.27
C PHE A 26 15.45 6.70 -1.67
N THR A 27 14.56 6.51 -0.71
CA THR A 27 13.23 5.97 -0.96
C THR A 27 12.41 6.95 -1.83
N PRO A 28 11.78 6.48 -2.91
CA PRO A 28 10.89 7.32 -3.72
C PRO A 28 9.73 7.88 -2.89
N THR A 29 9.22 9.04 -3.28
CA THR A 29 8.07 9.61 -2.59
C THR A 29 6.78 8.84 -2.87
N GLU A 30 5.93 8.71 -1.85
CA GLU A 30 4.59 8.12 -1.95
C GLU A 30 3.71 8.83 -3.00
N ARG A 31 3.93 10.13 -3.24
CA ARG A 31 3.21 10.90 -4.26
C ARG A 31 3.34 10.34 -5.67
N ASN A 32 4.41 9.63 -5.97
CA ASN A 32 4.64 9.02 -7.30
C ASN A 32 3.69 7.86 -7.60
N ILE A 33 3.00 7.33 -6.60
CA ILE A 33 2.10 6.20 -6.74
C ILE A 33 0.73 6.62 -7.28
N GLY A 34 0.22 7.79 -6.88
CA GLY A 34 -1.09 8.29 -7.30
C GLY A 34 -1.29 8.26 -8.83
N PRO A 35 -0.39 8.86 -9.62
CA PRO A 35 -0.49 8.83 -11.09
C PRO A 35 -0.47 7.42 -11.69
N VAL A 36 0.26 6.49 -11.09
CA VAL A 36 0.31 5.09 -11.57
C VAL A 36 -1.02 4.38 -11.30
N ILE A 37 -1.61 4.57 -10.12
CA ILE A 37 -2.92 4.03 -9.78
C ILE A 37 -3.99 4.62 -10.70
N GLU A 38 -3.95 5.93 -10.95
CA GLU A 38 -4.87 6.62 -11.84
C GLU A 38 -4.79 6.10 -13.27
N ASP A 39 -3.58 5.92 -13.82
CA ASP A 39 -3.38 5.34 -15.15
C ASP A 39 -3.96 3.92 -15.25
N VAL A 40 -3.74 3.07 -14.24
CA VAL A 40 -4.31 1.71 -14.21
C VAL A 40 -5.83 1.75 -14.14
N ILE A 41 -6.42 2.61 -13.30
CA ILE A 41 -7.88 2.74 -13.17
C ILE A 41 -8.50 3.24 -14.47
N SER A 42 -7.86 4.22 -15.14
CA SER A 42 -8.36 4.82 -16.39
C SER A 42 -8.41 3.83 -17.55
N ARG A 43 -7.45 2.89 -17.61
CA ARG A 43 -7.35 1.89 -18.69
C ARG A 43 -8.18 0.62 -18.43
N THR A 44 -8.64 0.40 -17.22
CA THR A 44 -9.40 -0.80 -16.87
C THR A 44 -10.84 -0.68 -17.39
N LYS A 45 -11.28 -1.66 -18.19
CA LYS A 45 -12.65 -1.69 -18.75
C LYS A 45 -13.67 -2.17 -17.74
N GLY A 46 -13.33 -3.14 -16.91
CA GLY A 46 -14.19 -3.69 -15.87
C GLY A 46 -13.98 -3.01 -14.51
N LYS A 47 -14.21 -3.75 -13.43
CA LYS A 47 -13.99 -3.27 -12.06
C LYS A 47 -12.52 -3.28 -11.68
N VAL A 48 -12.15 -2.42 -10.74
CA VAL A 48 -10.83 -2.41 -10.15
C VAL A 48 -10.92 -2.88 -8.69
N VAL A 49 -10.05 -3.78 -8.29
CA VAL A 49 -9.88 -4.20 -6.90
C VAL A 49 -8.49 -3.79 -6.43
N VAL A 50 -8.40 -2.90 -5.45
CA VAL A 50 -7.12 -2.46 -4.88
C VAL A 50 -6.95 -3.07 -3.51
N ALA A 51 -5.92 -3.88 -3.32
CA ALA A 51 -5.56 -4.46 -2.03
C ALA A 51 -4.39 -3.70 -1.39
N SER A 52 -4.59 -3.25 -0.15
CA SER A 52 -3.58 -2.52 0.63
C SER A 52 -3.73 -2.80 2.12
N PHE A 53 -2.77 -2.34 2.92
CA PHE A 53 -2.92 -2.32 4.37
C PHE A 53 -4.06 -1.38 4.78
N SER A 54 -4.89 -1.84 5.72
CA SER A 54 -6.04 -1.06 6.21
C SER A 54 -5.66 0.21 6.98
N SER A 55 -4.41 0.36 7.36
CA SER A 55 -3.86 1.54 8.04
C SER A 55 -3.24 2.58 7.09
N HIS A 56 -3.12 2.26 5.81
CA HIS A 56 -2.41 3.13 4.85
C HIS A 56 -3.33 4.21 4.26
N VAL A 57 -3.67 5.21 5.07
CA VAL A 57 -4.63 6.29 4.74
C VAL A 57 -4.27 7.01 3.44
N HIS A 58 -2.99 7.34 3.24
CA HIS A 58 -2.53 8.02 2.01
C HIS A 58 -2.81 7.21 0.74
N ARG A 59 -2.62 5.89 0.77
CA ARG A 59 -2.92 5.02 -0.37
C ARG A 59 -4.42 4.97 -0.67
N VAL A 60 -5.24 4.90 0.39
CA VAL A 60 -6.70 4.96 0.22
C VAL A 60 -7.13 6.31 -0.35
N GLN A 61 -6.52 7.42 0.10
CA GLN A 61 -6.77 8.74 -0.49
C GLN A 61 -6.42 8.78 -1.98
N GLN A 62 -5.26 8.26 -2.38
CA GLN A 62 -4.85 8.20 -3.79
C GLN A 62 -5.82 7.39 -4.65
N VAL A 63 -6.33 6.27 -4.12
CA VAL A 63 -7.34 5.46 -4.82
C VAL A 63 -8.67 6.21 -4.95
N ILE A 64 -9.11 6.91 -3.91
CA ILE A 64 -10.33 7.73 -3.95
C ILE A 64 -10.21 8.85 -4.97
N ASP A 65 -9.08 9.55 -4.97
CA ASP A 65 -8.82 10.66 -5.90
C ASP A 65 -8.78 10.16 -7.35
N ALA A 66 -8.07 9.06 -7.60
CA ALA A 66 -7.99 8.44 -8.91
C ALA A 66 -9.35 7.91 -9.41
N ALA A 67 -10.14 7.29 -8.53
CA ALA A 67 -11.48 6.84 -8.87
C ALA A 67 -12.41 8.03 -9.19
N ALA A 68 -12.36 9.09 -8.40
CA ALA A 68 -13.15 10.31 -8.63
C ALA A 68 -12.80 10.98 -9.96
N ALA A 69 -11.50 11.09 -10.29
CA ALA A 69 -11.02 11.64 -11.56
C ALA A 69 -11.53 10.85 -12.78
N ASN A 70 -11.78 9.53 -12.60
CA ASN A 70 -12.28 8.65 -13.65
C ASN A 70 -13.80 8.38 -13.56
N GLY A 71 -14.55 9.16 -12.77
CA GLY A 71 -16.00 9.03 -12.63
C GLY A 71 -16.47 7.75 -11.94
N ARG A 72 -15.56 7.01 -11.28
CA ARG A 72 -15.86 5.77 -10.58
C ARG A 72 -16.19 6.01 -9.10
N ARG A 73 -16.96 5.12 -8.53
CA ARG A 73 -17.25 5.07 -7.09
C ARG A 73 -16.26 4.16 -6.39
N VAL A 74 -16.08 4.35 -5.07
CA VAL A 74 -15.21 3.51 -4.24
C VAL A 74 -16.04 2.82 -3.17
N ALA A 75 -15.79 1.54 -2.94
CA ALA A 75 -16.36 0.81 -1.81
C ALA A 75 -15.22 0.21 -0.96
N LEU A 76 -15.26 0.46 0.34
CA LEU A 76 -14.31 -0.12 1.30
C LEU A 76 -14.75 -1.52 1.71
N MET A 77 -13.83 -2.49 1.61
CA MET A 77 -14.08 -3.90 1.88
C MET A 77 -13.22 -4.39 3.04
N GLY A 78 -13.85 -5.07 3.98
CA GLY A 78 -13.20 -5.57 5.19
C GLY A 78 -13.38 -4.66 6.40
N ARG A 79 -13.64 -5.28 7.56
CA ARG A 79 -13.96 -4.57 8.82
C ARG A 79 -12.88 -3.58 9.26
N SER A 80 -11.62 -3.98 9.18
CA SER A 80 -10.48 -3.12 9.54
C SER A 80 -10.35 -1.91 8.59
N MET A 81 -10.57 -2.11 7.29
CA MET A 81 -10.53 -1.03 6.29
C MET A 81 -11.60 0.01 6.59
N VAL A 82 -12.85 -0.41 6.73
CA VAL A 82 -13.99 0.48 7.03
C VAL A 82 -13.77 1.24 8.34
N ARG A 83 -13.35 0.54 9.41
CA ARG A 83 -13.09 1.16 10.71
C ARG A 83 -11.98 2.20 10.65
N ASN A 84 -10.83 1.85 10.08
CA ASN A 84 -9.67 2.74 10.06
C ASN A 84 -9.92 3.98 9.18
N MET A 85 -10.60 3.81 8.06
CA MET A 85 -10.94 4.93 7.17
C MET A 85 -12.04 5.82 7.77
N GLY A 86 -12.97 5.26 8.55
CA GLY A 86 -13.92 6.04 9.35
C GLY A 86 -13.20 6.98 10.33
N ILE A 87 -12.27 6.43 11.12
CA ILE A 87 -11.45 7.20 12.06
C ILE A 87 -10.62 8.26 11.32
N ALA A 88 -9.98 7.90 10.20
CA ALA A 88 -9.18 8.83 9.42
C ALA A 88 -10.01 10.00 8.87
N SER A 89 -11.25 9.73 8.46
CA SER A 89 -12.20 10.75 7.98
C SER A 89 -12.65 11.68 9.12
N GLU A 90 -12.99 11.13 10.29
CA GLU A 90 -13.38 11.91 11.48
C GLU A 90 -12.25 12.82 11.94
N LEU A 91 -11.00 12.37 11.85
CA LEU A 91 -9.81 13.14 12.19
C LEU A 91 -9.35 14.12 11.09
N GLY A 92 -10.01 14.15 9.93
CA GLY A 92 -9.67 15.02 8.80
C GLY A 92 -8.45 14.57 7.97
N TYR A 93 -7.98 13.33 8.14
CA TYR A 93 -6.87 12.76 7.36
C TYR A 93 -7.32 12.10 6.05
N LEU A 94 -8.60 11.83 5.89
CA LEU A 94 -9.18 11.29 4.66
C LEU A 94 -10.23 12.26 4.14
N ASN A 95 -10.00 12.80 2.94
CA ASN A 95 -10.92 13.69 2.26
C ASN A 95 -11.68 12.92 1.18
N VAL A 96 -12.97 12.77 1.36
CA VAL A 96 -13.81 12.00 0.43
C VAL A 96 -14.74 12.96 -0.33
N PRO A 97 -14.57 13.12 -1.65
CA PRO A 97 -15.51 13.90 -2.46
C PRO A 97 -16.93 13.34 -2.36
N GLN A 98 -17.92 14.23 -2.38
CA GLN A 98 -19.32 13.84 -2.21
C GLN A 98 -19.73 12.77 -3.21
N GLY A 99 -20.31 11.69 -2.71
CA GLY A 99 -20.85 10.61 -3.52
C GLY A 99 -19.81 9.65 -4.11
N VAL A 100 -18.51 9.83 -3.89
CA VAL A 100 -17.48 8.90 -4.37
C VAL A 100 -17.45 7.62 -3.54
N LEU A 101 -17.45 7.74 -2.20
CA LEU A 101 -17.49 6.58 -1.32
C LEU A 101 -18.94 6.11 -1.13
N ILE A 102 -19.17 4.82 -1.38
CA ILE A 102 -20.50 4.20 -1.28
C ILE A 102 -20.47 2.91 -0.47
N ASP A 103 -21.64 2.53 0.03
CA ASP A 103 -21.82 1.25 0.71
C ASP A 103 -21.54 0.07 -0.22
N HIS A 104 -20.89 -0.98 0.29
CA HIS A 104 -20.48 -2.15 -0.49
C HIS A 104 -21.67 -2.90 -1.13
N LYS A 105 -22.85 -2.92 -0.50
CA LYS A 105 -24.05 -3.57 -1.08
C LYS A 105 -24.60 -2.79 -2.27
N LYS A 106 -24.44 -1.45 -2.25
CA LYS A 106 -24.78 -0.61 -3.41
C LYS A 106 -23.74 -0.80 -4.51
N ALA A 107 -22.45 -0.89 -4.14
CA ALA A 107 -21.36 -1.10 -5.07
C ALA A 107 -21.50 -2.39 -5.90
N LEU A 108 -21.94 -3.48 -5.28
CA LEU A 108 -22.17 -4.77 -5.96
C LEU A 108 -23.30 -4.73 -7.03
N LYS A 109 -24.05 -3.63 -7.10
CA LYS A 109 -25.14 -3.44 -8.07
C LYS A 109 -24.77 -2.47 -9.20
N LEU A 110 -23.63 -1.84 -9.10
CA LEU A 110 -23.15 -0.93 -10.15
C LEU A 110 -22.53 -1.71 -11.31
N PRO A 111 -22.54 -1.13 -12.52
CA PRO A 111 -21.72 -1.61 -13.62
C PRO A 111 -20.23 -1.68 -13.22
N ASP A 112 -19.53 -2.68 -13.74
CA ASP A 112 -18.15 -2.96 -13.37
C ASP A 112 -17.18 -1.81 -13.70
N ASP A 113 -17.43 -1.08 -14.77
CA ASP A 113 -16.66 0.09 -15.18
C ASP A 113 -16.86 1.33 -14.28
N GLN A 114 -17.80 1.29 -13.35
CA GLN A 114 -18.12 2.40 -12.44
C GLN A 114 -17.63 2.20 -11.01
N ILE A 115 -16.95 1.08 -10.72
CA ILE A 115 -16.60 0.73 -9.33
C ILE A 115 -15.13 0.42 -9.13
N VAL A 116 -14.61 0.86 -8.00
CA VAL A 116 -13.32 0.47 -7.42
C VAL A 116 -13.57 -0.09 -6.02
N PHE A 117 -13.15 -1.32 -5.78
CA PHE A 117 -13.18 -1.94 -4.45
C PHE A 117 -11.82 -1.76 -3.77
N MET A 118 -11.81 -1.10 -2.63
CA MET A 118 -10.62 -1.01 -1.78
C MET A 118 -10.67 -2.09 -0.70
N SER A 119 -9.73 -3.03 -0.72
CA SER A 119 -9.79 -4.25 0.09
C SER A 119 -8.54 -4.47 0.94
N THR A 120 -8.65 -5.39 1.90
CA THR A 120 -7.55 -5.99 2.63
C THR A 120 -7.11 -7.30 1.96
N GLY A 121 -5.97 -7.88 2.41
CA GLY A 121 -5.48 -9.16 1.92
C GLY A 121 -4.29 -9.06 0.97
N SER A 122 -3.60 -7.92 0.99
CA SER A 122 -2.41 -7.70 0.16
C SER A 122 -1.21 -8.61 0.53
N GLN A 123 -1.27 -9.32 1.65
CA GLN A 123 -0.26 -10.28 2.12
C GLN A 123 -0.71 -11.74 1.97
N GLY A 124 -1.80 -11.99 1.26
CA GLY A 124 -2.30 -13.34 1.01
C GLY A 124 -2.94 -14.03 2.23
N GLU A 125 -3.39 -13.25 3.22
CA GLU A 125 -4.05 -13.78 4.42
C GLU A 125 -5.32 -14.54 4.01
N PRO A 126 -5.51 -15.79 4.44
CA PRO A 126 -6.58 -16.67 3.92
C PRO A 126 -7.99 -16.13 4.12
N MET A 127 -8.23 -15.42 5.23
CA MET A 127 -9.56 -14.87 5.57
C MET A 127 -9.79 -13.46 5.04
N ALA A 128 -8.80 -12.84 4.41
CA ALA A 128 -8.93 -11.51 3.87
C ALA A 128 -9.78 -11.48 2.59
N VAL A 129 -10.31 -10.31 2.28
CA VAL A 129 -11.23 -10.11 1.14
C VAL A 129 -10.59 -10.57 -0.17
N LEU A 130 -9.35 -10.17 -0.45
CA LEU A 130 -8.68 -10.52 -1.71
C LEU A 130 -8.48 -12.04 -1.87
N SER A 131 -8.07 -12.75 -0.81
CA SER A 131 -7.89 -14.21 -0.85
C SER A 131 -9.21 -14.93 -1.10
N ARG A 132 -10.31 -14.42 -0.55
CA ARG A 132 -11.66 -14.95 -0.78
C ARG A 132 -12.17 -14.68 -2.20
N ILE A 133 -11.84 -13.52 -2.79
CA ILE A 133 -12.09 -13.24 -4.22
C ILE A 133 -11.34 -14.25 -5.08
N ALA A 134 -10.04 -14.42 -4.84
CA ALA A 134 -9.18 -15.34 -5.58
C ALA A 134 -9.65 -16.82 -5.50
N SER A 135 -10.25 -17.22 -4.37
CA SER A 135 -10.81 -18.56 -4.15
C SER A 135 -12.29 -18.72 -4.54
N LYS A 136 -12.91 -17.69 -5.13
CA LYS A 136 -14.36 -17.64 -5.49
C LYS A 136 -15.32 -17.85 -4.30
N THR A 137 -14.91 -17.45 -3.11
CA THR A 137 -15.72 -17.52 -1.87
C THR A 137 -16.22 -16.16 -1.41
N HIS A 138 -16.13 -15.15 -2.27
CA HIS A 138 -16.59 -13.79 -2.05
C HIS A 138 -17.69 -13.41 -3.06
N ALA A 139 -18.54 -12.43 -2.70
CA ALA A 139 -19.58 -11.93 -3.60
C ALA A 139 -19.03 -11.12 -4.79
N ILE A 140 -17.79 -10.60 -4.67
CA ILE A 140 -17.08 -9.98 -5.79
C ILE A 140 -16.42 -11.10 -6.58
N GLU A 141 -16.74 -11.19 -7.86
CA GLU A 141 -16.06 -12.04 -8.83
C GLU A 141 -15.19 -11.16 -9.73
N VAL A 142 -14.06 -11.69 -10.21
CA VAL A 142 -13.15 -11.00 -11.14
C VAL A 142 -12.93 -11.84 -12.39
N GLY A 143 -12.72 -11.17 -13.53
CA GLY A 143 -12.55 -11.77 -14.85
C GLY A 143 -11.65 -10.96 -15.78
N GLU A 144 -11.75 -11.18 -17.09
CA GLU A 144 -10.82 -10.69 -18.11
C GLU A 144 -10.72 -9.17 -18.25
N ASP A 145 -11.82 -8.45 -18.02
CA ASP A 145 -11.84 -6.99 -18.13
C ASP A 145 -11.47 -6.29 -16.80
N ASP A 146 -11.29 -7.06 -15.73
CA ASP A 146 -11.04 -6.54 -14.40
C ASP A 146 -9.54 -6.42 -14.09
N THR A 147 -9.20 -5.44 -13.26
CA THR A 147 -7.83 -5.27 -12.78
C THR A 147 -7.76 -5.38 -11.26
N VAL A 148 -6.79 -6.13 -10.76
CA VAL A 148 -6.48 -6.25 -9.34
C VAL A 148 -5.11 -5.63 -9.07
N ILE A 149 -5.06 -4.61 -8.21
CA ILE A 149 -3.83 -3.93 -7.82
C ILE A 149 -3.43 -4.38 -6.41
N LEU A 150 -2.25 -4.98 -6.27
CA LEU A 150 -1.63 -5.23 -4.96
C LEU A 150 -0.72 -4.06 -4.61
N ALA A 151 -1.27 -3.11 -3.85
CA ALA A 151 -0.62 -1.85 -3.50
C ALA A 151 0.16 -1.93 -2.18
N SER A 152 0.95 -2.99 -2.02
CA SER A 152 1.87 -3.21 -0.89
C SER A 152 3.11 -3.97 -1.33
N SER A 153 4.21 -3.87 -0.55
CA SER A 153 5.34 -4.78 -0.71
C SER A 153 5.04 -6.12 -0.04
N LEU A 154 5.75 -7.15 -0.49
CA LEU A 154 5.78 -8.44 0.18
C LEU A 154 6.47 -8.30 1.54
N ILE A 155 5.84 -8.82 2.57
CA ILE A 155 6.50 -9.03 3.86
C ILE A 155 7.27 -10.36 3.77
N PRO A 156 8.56 -10.39 4.17
CA PRO A 156 9.33 -11.63 4.18
C PRO A 156 8.59 -12.77 4.89
N GLY A 157 8.51 -13.93 4.24
CA GLY A 157 7.77 -15.10 4.69
C GLY A 157 6.34 -15.24 4.16
N ASN A 158 5.77 -14.20 3.55
CA ASN A 158 4.42 -14.24 2.96
C ASN A 158 4.43 -14.48 1.45
N GLU A 159 5.60 -14.62 0.82
CA GLU A 159 5.76 -14.68 -0.63
C GLU A 159 4.88 -15.77 -1.26
N ASN A 160 4.95 -16.98 -0.72
CA ASN A 160 4.17 -18.11 -1.23
C ASN A 160 2.66 -17.88 -1.16
N SER A 161 2.19 -17.23 -0.10
CA SER A 161 0.77 -16.91 0.09
C SER A 161 0.32 -15.85 -0.91
N VAL A 162 1.11 -14.79 -1.10
CA VAL A 162 0.81 -13.72 -2.04
C VAL A 162 0.85 -14.22 -3.48
N PHE A 163 1.88 -14.97 -3.88
CA PHE A 163 1.97 -15.53 -5.23
C PHE A 163 0.86 -16.53 -5.52
N ARG A 164 0.40 -17.29 -4.52
CA ARG A 164 -0.78 -18.16 -4.67
C ARG A 164 -2.03 -17.35 -5.02
N VAL A 165 -2.26 -16.22 -4.35
CA VAL A 165 -3.38 -15.32 -4.64
C VAL A 165 -3.24 -14.70 -6.02
N ILE A 166 -2.06 -14.17 -6.38
CA ILE A 166 -1.77 -13.61 -7.71
C ILE A 166 -2.08 -14.63 -8.80
N ASN A 167 -1.53 -15.85 -8.68
CA ASN A 167 -1.73 -16.91 -9.66
C ASN A 167 -3.21 -17.34 -9.78
N ALA A 168 -3.94 -17.33 -8.67
CA ALA A 168 -5.37 -17.64 -8.70
C ALA A 168 -6.15 -16.54 -9.44
N LEU A 169 -5.86 -15.26 -9.20
CA LEU A 169 -6.50 -14.14 -9.89
C LEU A 169 -6.19 -14.13 -11.39
N ILE A 170 -4.94 -14.40 -11.78
CA ILE A 170 -4.54 -14.53 -13.20
C ILE A 170 -5.31 -15.68 -13.87
N LYS A 171 -5.48 -16.83 -13.19
CA LYS A 171 -6.27 -17.96 -13.70
C LYS A 171 -7.76 -17.64 -13.88
N LEU A 172 -8.28 -16.63 -13.17
CA LEU A 172 -9.63 -16.11 -13.37
C LEU A 172 -9.73 -15.15 -14.57
N GLY A 173 -8.61 -14.81 -15.19
CA GLY A 173 -8.52 -13.88 -16.32
C GLY A 173 -8.17 -12.44 -15.92
N ALA A 174 -8.15 -12.10 -14.63
CA ALA A 174 -7.93 -10.73 -14.19
C ALA A 174 -6.50 -10.23 -14.51
N ASN A 175 -6.39 -8.97 -14.91
CA ASN A 175 -5.10 -8.28 -14.99
C ASN A 175 -4.60 -8.00 -13.58
N VAL A 176 -3.41 -8.49 -13.21
CA VAL A 176 -2.85 -8.33 -11.87
C VAL A 176 -1.65 -7.40 -11.90
N VAL A 177 -1.78 -6.27 -11.22
CA VAL A 177 -0.76 -5.21 -11.10
C VAL A 177 -0.16 -5.27 -9.70
N HIS A 178 1.16 -5.39 -9.61
CA HIS A 178 1.88 -5.46 -8.35
C HIS A 178 3.29 -4.88 -8.49
N LYS A 179 4.03 -4.74 -7.39
CA LYS A 179 5.34 -4.07 -7.34
C LYS A 179 6.35 -4.56 -8.39
N ALA A 180 6.27 -5.82 -8.85
CA ALA A 180 7.22 -6.35 -9.82
C ALA A 180 6.92 -5.91 -11.28
N ASN A 181 5.70 -5.50 -11.60
CA ASN A 181 5.31 -5.07 -12.95
C ASN A 181 4.83 -3.62 -13.06
N ALA A 182 4.59 -2.94 -11.93
CA ALA A 182 4.27 -1.52 -11.90
C ALA A 182 4.66 -0.86 -10.57
N ASN A 183 4.94 0.43 -10.59
CA ASN A 183 5.32 1.17 -9.38
C ASN A 183 4.08 1.55 -8.55
N VAL A 184 3.39 0.55 -8.00
CA VAL A 184 2.16 0.70 -7.19
C VAL A 184 2.42 0.72 -5.69
N HIS A 185 3.68 0.66 -5.28
CA HIS A 185 4.08 0.73 -3.89
C HIS A 185 5.50 1.29 -3.73
N VAL A 186 5.71 2.10 -2.71
CA VAL A 186 7.02 2.48 -2.19
C VAL A 186 7.17 2.01 -0.74
N SER A 187 8.40 1.75 -0.32
CA SER A 187 8.67 1.38 1.07
C SER A 187 8.46 2.58 2.00
N GLY A 188 7.93 2.33 3.18
CA GLY A 188 7.93 3.31 4.28
C GLY A 188 9.24 3.33 5.08
N HIS A 189 10.15 2.36 4.82
CA HIS A 189 11.44 2.26 5.49
C HIS A 189 12.49 3.08 4.75
N ALA A 190 13.32 3.81 5.51
CA ALA A 190 14.40 4.63 4.97
C ALA A 190 15.47 3.79 4.28
N ALA A 191 15.92 4.22 3.10
CA ALA A 191 17.03 3.64 2.39
C ALA A 191 18.39 4.11 2.97
N ALA A 192 19.49 3.51 2.51
CA ALA A 192 20.84 3.80 3.00
C ALA A 192 21.20 5.29 2.99
N GLY A 193 20.84 6.01 1.92
CA GLY A 193 21.14 7.44 1.80
C GLY A 193 20.38 8.29 2.82
N GLU A 194 19.14 7.96 3.14
CA GLU A 194 18.34 8.67 4.15
C GLU A 194 18.86 8.41 5.56
N LEU A 195 19.20 7.16 5.87
CA LEU A 195 19.80 6.81 7.16
C LEU A 195 21.13 7.50 7.37
N LEU A 196 22.01 7.48 6.35
CA LEU A 196 23.30 8.17 6.37
C LEU A 196 23.13 9.69 6.50
N TYR A 197 22.14 10.27 5.82
CA TYR A 197 21.82 11.69 5.92
C TYR A 197 21.38 12.07 7.34
N CYS A 198 20.53 11.29 7.96
CA CYS A 198 20.10 11.50 9.35
C CYS A 198 21.29 11.34 10.31
N TYR A 199 22.11 10.31 10.14
CA TYR A 199 23.31 10.08 10.94
C TYR A 199 24.29 11.26 10.88
N ASN A 200 24.58 11.75 9.67
CA ASN A 200 25.52 12.86 9.47
C ASN A 200 25.01 14.20 10.07
N ILE A 201 23.71 14.42 10.10
CA ILE A 201 23.13 15.61 10.73
C ILE A 201 23.12 15.50 12.26
N LEU A 202 22.77 14.34 12.79
CA LEU A 202 22.62 14.14 14.23
C LEU A 202 23.94 13.87 14.94
N GLN A 203 24.91 13.28 14.26
CA GLN A 203 26.23 12.88 14.79
C GLN A 203 26.13 12.20 16.17
N PRO A 204 25.29 11.16 16.32
CA PRO A 204 25.03 10.53 17.59
C PRO A 204 26.26 9.75 18.08
N ARG A 205 26.43 9.62 19.41
CA ARG A 205 27.48 8.81 20.02
C ARG A 205 27.28 7.32 19.78
N GLN A 206 26.03 6.87 19.71
CA GLN A 206 25.66 5.47 19.55
C GLN A 206 24.47 5.32 18.57
N VAL A 207 24.54 4.28 17.72
CA VAL A 207 23.45 3.90 16.81
C VAL A 207 23.22 2.40 16.94
N PRO A 208 22.19 1.95 17.66
CA PRO A 208 21.81 0.55 17.64
C PRO A 208 21.18 0.18 16.31
N VAL A 209 21.52 -0.98 15.77
CA VAL A 209 20.90 -1.55 14.58
C VAL A 209 19.66 -2.34 15.03
N SER A 210 18.49 -1.96 14.57
CA SER A 210 17.22 -2.59 14.98
C SER A 210 16.88 -3.88 14.21
N TYR A 211 17.66 -4.24 13.18
CA TYR A 211 17.46 -5.44 12.36
C TYR A 211 18.77 -6.22 12.25
N THR A 212 18.78 -7.46 12.72
CA THR A 212 20.01 -8.23 13.02
C THR A 212 20.51 -9.14 11.90
N HIS A 213 20.01 -9.04 10.66
CA HIS A 213 20.60 -9.81 9.55
C HIS A 213 21.87 -9.17 8.96
N LEU A 214 22.20 -7.95 9.36
CA LEU A 214 23.51 -7.35 9.12
C LEU A 214 24.51 -7.93 10.13
N THR A 215 25.11 -9.07 9.81
CA THR A 215 26.30 -9.52 10.53
C THR A 215 27.44 -8.55 10.21
N LEU A 216 27.83 -7.74 11.19
CA LEU A 216 29.09 -7.03 11.09
C LEU A 216 30.19 -8.10 10.92
N PRO A 217 31.14 -7.92 9.97
CA PRO A 217 32.27 -8.81 9.88
C PRO A 217 32.99 -8.75 11.23
N THR A 218 32.98 -9.88 11.95
CA THR A 218 33.82 -10.07 13.12
C THR A 218 35.24 -10.26 12.62
N ASN A 219 36.08 -9.22 12.79
CA ASN A 219 37.53 -9.35 12.68
C ASN A 219 38.06 -10.17 13.86
#